data_9900e9afb46a30e9229fe40aa87d205c
#
_entry.id   9900e9afb46a30e9229fe40aa87d205c
#
_cell.length_a   1.000
_cell.length_b   1.000
_cell.length_c   1.000
_cell.angle_alpha   90.00
_cell.angle_beta   90.00
_cell.angle_gamma   90.00
#
_symmetry.space_group_name_H-M   'P 1'
#
loop_
_entity.id
_entity.type
_entity.pdbx_description
1 polymer ?
#
loop_
_entity_poly.entity_id
_entity_poly.type
_entity_poly.pdbx_seq_one_letter_code
_entity_poly.pdbx_strand_id
1 'polypeptide(L)'
;MARNRVHIHAAPEQVFAILADPERYPDWVVGADAIRDYDEEFPRLGSRFHHKVGPGPVNIRDYTEVVEVDPPNRLVLKAKARPLGTATIALDLQESAGGTAVRMEETPGDRLTSLFVGNPVADTALRVRNAEALGRLKRLVEGVPEGDPITEREPANQRVLITGGSSGIGLATAEALVREGAEVALLARNELGLAAAKRKLAEHGAEAVTVTADVTDREALGAAVDKAAAGLGGLDVVVTSAAAIAFGRFVETEPEDFEATVETVLGGTVNTIRAALPHLERSRGAVVAVGSIAARMPLPGMSAYTTSKHGLVGFLDTVRIELEESGSSVTLSLVNPGAVDTPLWDKLESSTGLLPPEPPQPAIYSPESVAEAVLSVIRHPRDELTAGGFARGQILFYTYFGAVAKRAMQTLARLEHTAGDRPAGEGALRSGKGSGETDGGFGGRPSVAVKALGAWDGMLRVIGRG
;
A
#
# COMPACT_ATOMS: atom_id res chain seq x y z
N MET A 1 -32.04 5.68 10.20
CA MET A 1 -31.78 6.24 8.85
C MET A 1 -30.30 6.09 8.57
N ALA A 2 -29.93 5.18 7.65
CA ALA A 2 -28.54 4.94 7.31
C ALA A 2 -28.16 5.79 6.08
N ARG A 3 -27.04 6.50 6.19
CA ARG A 3 -26.46 7.29 5.12
C ARG A 3 -25.02 6.88 4.90
N ASN A 4 -24.70 6.46 3.68
CA ASN A 4 -23.37 6.07 3.26
C ASN A 4 -22.98 6.83 1.99
N ARG A 5 -21.68 6.95 1.76
CA ARG A 5 -21.13 7.65 0.58
C ARG A 5 -19.87 6.93 0.12
N VAL A 6 -19.71 6.84 -1.20
CA VAL A 6 -18.49 6.33 -1.83
C VAL A 6 -18.12 7.21 -3.02
N HIS A 7 -16.83 7.30 -3.33
CA HIS A 7 -16.32 7.89 -4.57
C HIS A 7 -15.88 6.78 -5.52
N ILE A 8 -16.41 6.80 -6.76
CA ILE A 8 -16.12 5.82 -7.81
C ILE A 8 -15.40 6.54 -8.95
N HIS A 9 -14.26 6.03 -9.40
CA HIS A 9 -13.46 6.62 -10.49
C HIS A 9 -14.03 6.25 -11.87
N ALA A 10 -15.27 6.63 -12.09
CA ALA A 10 -16.00 6.41 -13.35
C ALA A 10 -17.05 7.52 -13.53
N ALA A 11 -17.46 7.78 -14.77
CA ALA A 11 -18.50 8.75 -15.06
C ALA A 11 -19.87 8.31 -14.50
N PRO A 12 -20.79 9.25 -14.16
CA PRO A 12 -22.11 8.92 -13.62
C PRO A 12 -22.89 7.92 -14.49
N GLU A 13 -22.75 8.01 -15.81
CA GLU A 13 -23.42 7.12 -16.77
C GLU A 13 -22.95 5.68 -16.63
N GLN A 14 -21.67 5.45 -16.37
CA GLN A 14 -21.09 4.12 -16.18
C GLN A 14 -21.57 3.50 -14.86
N VAL A 15 -21.61 4.29 -13.79
CA VAL A 15 -22.15 3.86 -12.49
C VAL A 15 -23.65 3.56 -12.63
N PHE A 16 -24.39 4.45 -13.26
CA PHE A 16 -25.84 4.29 -13.46
C PHE A 16 -26.17 3.07 -14.32
N ALA A 17 -25.35 2.72 -15.31
CA ALA A 17 -25.55 1.54 -16.14
C ALA A 17 -25.56 0.25 -15.31
N ILE A 18 -24.71 0.14 -14.26
CA ILE A 18 -24.72 -1.00 -13.33
C ILE A 18 -25.98 -0.97 -12.45
N LEU A 19 -26.39 0.20 -11.96
CA LEU A 19 -27.60 0.34 -11.16
C LEU A 19 -28.89 0.06 -11.96
N ALA A 20 -28.86 0.27 -13.27
CA ALA A 20 -29.97 0.03 -14.20
C ALA A 20 -30.05 -1.41 -14.69
N ASP A 21 -29.11 -2.27 -14.33
CA ASP A 21 -29.07 -3.68 -14.72
C ASP A 21 -29.48 -4.58 -13.54
N PRO A 22 -30.71 -5.16 -13.53
CA PRO A 22 -31.17 -6.01 -12.45
C PRO A 22 -30.29 -7.25 -12.23
N GLU A 23 -29.68 -7.79 -13.28
CA GLU A 23 -28.86 -9.01 -13.19
C GLU A 23 -27.57 -8.79 -12.38
N ARG A 24 -27.14 -7.52 -12.27
CA ARG A 24 -25.95 -7.15 -11.50
C ARG A 24 -26.20 -6.91 -10.01
N TYR A 25 -27.45 -6.89 -9.54
CA TYR A 25 -27.76 -6.64 -8.12
C TYR A 25 -27.15 -7.66 -7.17
N PRO A 26 -27.10 -8.98 -7.48
CA PRO A 26 -26.41 -9.94 -6.62
C PRO A 26 -24.91 -9.65 -6.44
N ASP A 27 -24.28 -9.03 -7.43
CA ASP A 27 -22.85 -8.74 -7.42
C ASP A 27 -22.48 -7.65 -6.39
N TRP A 28 -23.40 -6.73 -6.08
CA TRP A 28 -23.10 -5.61 -5.18
C TRP A 28 -24.06 -5.45 -3.99
N VAL A 29 -25.28 -5.92 -4.07
CA VAL A 29 -26.25 -5.80 -2.95
C VAL A 29 -26.04 -6.94 -1.96
N VAL A 30 -25.61 -6.60 -0.76
CA VAL A 30 -25.39 -7.57 0.34
C VAL A 30 -26.71 -8.27 0.71
N GLY A 31 -26.74 -9.59 0.57
CA GLY A 31 -27.91 -10.44 0.87
C GLY A 31 -28.87 -10.70 -0.30
N ALA A 32 -28.55 -10.22 -1.51
CA ALA A 32 -29.25 -10.60 -2.72
C ALA A 32 -28.56 -11.86 -3.31
N ASP A 33 -29.26 -13.02 -3.34
CA ASP A 33 -28.66 -14.27 -3.82
C ASP A 33 -28.81 -14.46 -5.34
N ALA A 34 -29.99 -14.13 -5.89
CA ALA A 34 -30.27 -14.27 -7.33
C ALA A 34 -31.49 -13.46 -7.76
N ILE A 35 -31.43 -12.90 -8.95
CA ILE A 35 -32.59 -12.32 -9.64
C ILE A 35 -33.30 -13.46 -10.38
N ARG A 36 -34.63 -13.52 -10.26
CA ARG A 36 -35.46 -14.58 -10.84
C ARG A 36 -36.18 -14.14 -12.11
N ASP A 37 -36.57 -12.87 -12.11
CA ASP A 37 -37.36 -12.24 -13.16
C ASP A 37 -37.35 -10.73 -12.97
N TYR A 38 -37.46 -9.97 -14.05
CA TYR A 38 -37.54 -8.51 -14.02
C TYR A 38 -38.35 -7.98 -15.23
N ASP A 39 -38.90 -6.78 -15.06
CA ASP A 39 -39.58 -6.08 -16.13
C ASP A 39 -38.56 -5.58 -17.17
N GLU A 40 -38.78 -5.89 -18.48
CA GLU A 40 -37.86 -5.47 -19.57
C GLU A 40 -37.59 -3.96 -19.61
N GLU A 41 -38.52 -3.18 -19.06
CA GLU A 41 -38.43 -1.72 -19.02
C GLU A 41 -37.67 -1.17 -17.81
N PHE A 42 -37.09 -2.03 -16.95
CA PHE A 42 -36.28 -1.58 -15.80
C PHE A 42 -35.10 -0.70 -16.29
N PRO A 43 -34.83 0.47 -15.65
CA PRO A 43 -35.36 1.01 -14.37
C PRO A 43 -36.47 2.07 -14.55
N ARG A 44 -37.45 1.88 -15.43
CA ARG A 44 -38.58 2.84 -15.52
C ARG A 44 -39.40 2.89 -14.22
N LEU A 45 -40.03 4.05 -13.98
CA LEU A 45 -40.91 4.24 -12.85
C LEU A 45 -41.98 3.15 -12.77
N GLY A 46 -42.08 2.47 -11.62
CA GLY A 46 -43.02 1.37 -11.39
C GLY A 46 -42.56 -0.01 -11.84
N SER A 47 -41.46 -0.10 -12.61
CA SER A 47 -40.86 -1.40 -12.99
C SER A 47 -40.28 -2.13 -11.77
N ARG A 48 -40.21 -3.46 -11.87
CA ARG A 48 -39.84 -4.32 -10.76
C ARG A 48 -38.83 -5.38 -11.18
N PHE A 49 -38.05 -5.81 -10.20
CA PHE A 49 -37.32 -7.08 -10.29
C PHE A 49 -37.62 -7.97 -9.08
N HIS A 50 -37.64 -9.26 -9.30
CA HIS A 50 -37.93 -10.29 -8.31
C HIS A 50 -36.66 -10.98 -7.86
N HIS A 51 -36.40 -11.01 -6.59
CA HIS A 51 -35.15 -11.56 -6.01
C HIS A 51 -35.42 -12.57 -4.90
N LYS A 52 -34.40 -13.35 -4.58
CA LYS A 52 -34.36 -14.20 -3.39
C LYS A 52 -33.49 -13.52 -2.35
N VAL A 53 -33.95 -13.46 -1.09
CA VAL A 53 -33.23 -12.92 0.05
C VAL A 53 -33.22 -13.94 1.18
N GLY A 54 -32.09 -14.19 1.79
CA GLY A 54 -31.97 -14.96 3.03
C GLY A 54 -30.87 -16.02 3.01
N PRO A 55 -30.24 -16.33 4.17
CA PRO A 55 -29.21 -17.34 4.28
C PRO A 55 -29.80 -18.76 4.23
N GLY A 56 -29.31 -19.59 3.30
CA GLY A 56 -29.56 -21.02 3.24
C GLY A 56 -30.98 -21.42 2.77
N PRO A 57 -31.60 -22.46 3.34
CA PRO A 57 -32.85 -23.03 2.80
C PRO A 57 -34.10 -22.18 2.99
N VAL A 58 -34.05 -21.09 3.76
CA VAL A 58 -35.17 -20.16 3.97
C VAL A 58 -35.12 -19.05 2.91
N ASN A 59 -35.56 -19.37 1.70
CA ASN A 59 -35.65 -18.39 0.60
C ASN A 59 -36.97 -17.63 0.65
N ILE A 60 -36.91 -16.35 0.98
CA ILE A 60 -38.07 -15.44 0.88
C ILE A 60 -38.11 -14.88 -0.54
N ARG A 61 -39.27 -14.99 -1.19
CA ARG A 61 -39.52 -14.47 -2.54
C ARG A 61 -40.10 -13.07 -2.41
N ASP A 62 -39.32 -12.06 -2.75
CA ASP A 62 -39.71 -10.66 -2.72
C ASP A 62 -39.38 -9.90 -4.00
N TYR A 63 -39.77 -8.65 -4.07
CA TYR A 63 -39.51 -7.78 -5.20
C TYR A 63 -39.04 -6.40 -4.75
N THR A 64 -38.32 -5.75 -5.65
CA THR A 64 -37.92 -4.33 -5.53
C THR A 64 -38.57 -3.58 -6.69
N GLU A 65 -39.13 -2.40 -6.38
CA GLU A 65 -39.85 -1.52 -7.32
C GLU A 65 -39.15 -0.19 -7.44
N VAL A 66 -39.05 0.34 -8.66
CA VAL A 66 -38.55 1.71 -8.92
C VAL A 66 -39.62 2.71 -8.57
N VAL A 67 -39.35 3.60 -7.62
CA VAL A 67 -40.28 4.64 -7.18
C VAL A 67 -39.91 6.04 -7.64
N GLU A 68 -38.66 6.26 -8.05
CA GLU A 68 -38.17 7.46 -8.69
C GLU A 68 -36.93 7.14 -9.53
N VAL A 69 -36.79 7.77 -10.70
CA VAL A 69 -35.61 7.60 -11.56
C VAL A 69 -35.35 8.88 -12.36
N ASP A 70 -34.11 9.36 -12.32
CA ASP A 70 -33.57 10.50 -13.07
C ASP A 70 -32.15 10.16 -13.57
N PRO A 71 -32.01 9.45 -14.70
CA PRO A 71 -30.71 9.04 -15.22
C PRO A 71 -29.86 10.24 -15.68
N PRO A 72 -28.54 10.27 -15.44
CA PRO A 72 -27.77 9.30 -14.65
C PRO A 72 -27.65 9.67 -13.17
N ASN A 73 -28.47 10.60 -12.65
CA ASN A 73 -28.21 11.29 -11.38
C ASN A 73 -28.89 10.62 -10.17
N ARG A 74 -30.00 9.90 -10.38
CA ARG A 74 -30.79 9.42 -9.26
C ARG A 74 -31.59 8.17 -9.57
N LEU A 75 -31.60 7.22 -8.62
CA LEU A 75 -32.45 6.03 -8.61
C LEU A 75 -32.98 5.81 -7.20
N VAL A 76 -34.31 5.66 -7.06
CA VAL A 76 -34.95 5.33 -5.78
C VAL A 76 -35.72 4.04 -5.90
N LEU A 77 -35.40 3.12 -5.02
CA LEU A 77 -35.93 1.76 -5.01
C LEU A 77 -36.75 1.53 -3.73
N LYS A 78 -37.85 0.81 -3.84
CA LYS A 78 -38.62 0.31 -2.70
C LYS A 78 -38.47 -1.21 -2.64
N ALA A 79 -37.61 -1.67 -1.76
CA ALA A 79 -37.34 -3.07 -1.53
C ALA A 79 -38.30 -3.66 -0.49
N LYS A 80 -38.87 -4.83 -0.78
CA LYS A 80 -39.57 -5.67 0.20
C LYS A 80 -38.65 -6.73 0.74
N ALA A 81 -38.72 -6.96 2.04
CA ALA A 81 -37.95 -7.99 2.75
C ALA A 81 -38.84 -8.61 3.84
N ARG A 82 -39.81 -9.45 3.45
CA ARG A 82 -40.67 -10.15 4.40
C ARG A 82 -39.91 -11.18 5.25
N PRO A 83 -40.14 -11.35 6.57
CA PRO A 83 -41.15 -10.65 7.38
C PRO A 83 -40.69 -9.30 7.94
N LEU A 84 -39.47 -8.80 7.57
CA LEU A 84 -38.83 -7.62 8.16
C LEU A 84 -39.48 -6.28 7.75
N GLY A 85 -40.30 -6.27 6.67
CA GLY A 85 -41.00 -5.10 6.20
C GLY A 85 -40.48 -4.54 4.87
N THR A 86 -40.53 -3.24 4.69
CA THR A 86 -40.08 -2.54 3.46
C THR A 86 -39.06 -1.47 3.78
N ALA A 87 -38.11 -1.26 2.85
CA ALA A 87 -37.12 -0.19 2.90
C ALA A 87 -37.18 0.63 1.62
N THR A 88 -36.96 1.94 1.71
CA THR A 88 -36.73 2.81 0.57
C THR A 88 -35.26 3.16 0.52
N ILE A 89 -34.62 2.88 -0.61
CA ILE A 89 -33.20 3.09 -0.89
C ILE A 89 -33.09 4.16 -1.97
N ALA A 90 -32.54 5.33 -1.63
CA ALA A 90 -32.23 6.38 -2.57
C ALA A 90 -30.71 6.37 -2.89
N LEU A 91 -30.40 6.36 -4.17
CA LEU A 91 -29.05 6.45 -4.71
C LEU A 91 -28.93 7.75 -5.50
N ASP A 92 -28.15 8.68 -4.99
CA ASP A 92 -27.83 9.96 -5.64
C ASP A 92 -26.41 9.90 -6.20
N LEU A 93 -26.25 10.20 -7.48
CA LEU A 93 -24.98 10.24 -8.20
C LEU A 93 -24.66 11.68 -8.53
N GLN A 94 -23.49 12.14 -8.16
CA GLN A 94 -23.02 13.49 -8.43
C GLN A 94 -21.63 13.44 -9.02
N GLU A 95 -21.46 14.08 -10.17
CA GLU A 95 -20.13 14.24 -10.76
C GLU A 95 -19.20 14.98 -9.78
N SER A 96 -17.99 14.48 -9.62
CA SER A 96 -16.97 15.06 -8.76
C SER A 96 -15.58 14.87 -9.37
N ALA A 97 -14.58 15.58 -8.83
CA ALA A 97 -13.22 15.53 -9.37
C ALA A 97 -12.70 14.08 -9.49
N GLY A 98 -12.49 13.63 -10.73
CA GLY A 98 -11.97 12.30 -11.06
C GLY A 98 -12.99 11.15 -11.02
N GLY A 99 -14.31 11.43 -11.01
CA GLY A 99 -15.33 10.39 -11.05
C GLY A 99 -16.70 10.81 -10.51
N THR A 100 -17.37 9.88 -9.81
CA THR A 100 -18.73 10.04 -9.30
C THR A 100 -18.79 9.86 -7.79
N ALA A 101 -19.36 10.81 -7.07
CA ALA A 101 -19.76 10.65 -5.69
C ALA A 101 -21.13 9.99 -5.62
N VAL A 102 -21.20 8.77 -5.12
CA VAL A 102 -22.46 8.04 -4.91
C VAL A 102 -22.87 8.16 -3.45
N ARG A 103 -24.09 8.63 -3.19
CA ARG A 103 -24.71 8.69 -1.87
C ARG A 103 -25.87 7.71 -1.81
N MET A 104 -25.85 6.83 -0.82
CA MET A 104 -26.92 5.90 -0.53
C MET A 104 -27.62 6.30 0.77
N GLU A 105 -28.92 6.46 0.70
CA GLU A 105 -29.77 6.73 1.87
C GLU A 105 -30.85 5.67 1.98
N GLU A 106 -30.89 4.96 3.11
CA GLU A 106 -31.88 3.94 3.38
C GLU A 106 -32.81 4.36 4.51
N THR A 107 -34.10 4.32 4.24
CA THR A 107 -35.18 4.69 5.16
C THR A 107 -36.19 3.56 5.27
N PRO A 108 -36.80 3.39 6.47
CA PRO A 108 -37.90 2.43 6.63
C PRO A 108 -39.08 2.81 5.77
N GLY A 109 -39.66 1.81 5.09
CA GLY A 109 -40.79 1.99 4.19
C GLY A 109 -42.16 1.73 4.82
N ASP A 110 -42.21 1.21 6.07
CA ASP A 110 -43.42 0.90 6.80
C ASP A 110 -43.26 1.01 8.32
N ARG A 111 -44.41 0.80 9.06
CA ARG A 111 -44.41 0.92 10.51
C ARG A 111 -43.63 -0.18 11.23
N LEU A 112 -43.45 -1.34 10.64
CA LEU A 112 -42.67 -2.45 11.22
C LEU A 112 -41.17 -2.12 11.20
N THR A 113 -40.67 -1.67 10.05
CA THR A 113 -39.27 -1.24 9.94
C THR A 113 -38.98 0.04 10.73
N SER A 114 -39.96 0.92 10.92
CA SER A 114 -39.79 2.12 11.73
C SER A 114 -39.58 1.82 13.24
N LEU A 115 -39.95 0.66 13.75
CA LEU A 115 -39.68 0.25 15.14
C LEU A 115 -38.17 0.04 15.42
N PHE A 116 -37.38 -0.18 14.38
CA PHE A 116 -35.94 -0.30 14.49
C PHE A 116 -35.21 1.04 14.36
N VAL A 117 -35.92 2.11 13.98
CA VAL A 117 -35.36 3.47 13.90
C VAL A 117 -35.08 3.99 15.30
N GLY A 118 -33.83 4.46 15.50
CA GLY A 118 -33.36 4.94 16.82
C GLY A 118 -32.69 3.87 17.67
N ASN A 119 -32.64 2.61 17.19
CA ASN A 119 -31.79 1.60 17.82
C ASN A 119 -30.35 1.75 17.30
N PRO A 120 -29.37 2.16 18.14
CA PRO A 120 -27.99 2.41 17.68
C PRO A 120 -27.33 1.18 17.05
N VAL A 121 -27.64 -0.02 17.54
CA VAL A 121 -27.08 -1.28 17.03
C VAL A 121 -27.61 -1.58 15.63
N ALA A 122 -28.93 -1.44 15.43
CA ALA A 122 -29.57 -1.67 14.14
C ALA A 122 -29.11 -0.62 13.08
N ASP A 123 -29.00 0.65 13.48
CA ASP A 123 -28.51 1.73 12.59
C ASP A 123 -27.06 1.49 12.19
N THR A 124 -26.20 1.04 13.12
CA THR A 124 -24.80 0.69 12.84
C THR A 124 -24.70 -0.51 11.91
N ALA A 125 -25.43 -1.59 12.16
CA ALA A 125 -25.44 -2.78 11.31
C ALA A 125 -25.89 -2.45 9.86
N LEU A 126 -26.90 -1.57 9.73
CA LEU A 126 -27.39 -1.10 8.44
C LEU A 126 -26.34 -0.27 7.70
N ARG A 127 -25.64 0.63 8.41
CA ARG A 127 -24.55 1.42 7.82
C ARG A 127 -23.39 0.56 7.36
N VAL A 128 -22.99 -0.45 8.14
CA VAL A 128 -21.92 -1.38 7.76
C VAL A 128 -22.32 -2.16 6.50
N ARG A 129 -23.54 -2.71 6.45
CA ARG A 129 -24.05 -3.41 5.26
C ARG A 129 -24.08 -2.51 4.01
N ASN A 130 -24.52 -1.27 4.17
CA ASN A 130 -24.62 -0.33 3.05
C ASN A 130 -23.22 0.17 2.60
N ALA A 131 -22.26 0.30 3.51
CA ALA A 131 -20.87 0.59 3.18
C ALA A 131 -20.27 -0.56 2.34
N GLU A 132 -20.49 -1.80 2.74
CA GLU A 132 -20.05 -2.98 1.99
C GLU A 132 -20.69 -3.03 0.60
N ALA A 133 -22.01 -2.80 0.49
CA ALA A 133 -22.71 -2.78 -0.79
C ALA A 133 -22.14 -1.70 -1.74
N LEU A 134 -21.90 -0.50 -1.24
CA LEU A 134 -21.28 0.57 -2.02
C LEU A 134 -19.81 0.25 -2.38
N GLY A 135 -19.07 -0.42 -1.50
CA GLY A 135 -17.72 -0.92 -1.78
C GLY A 135 -17.70 -1.94 -2.93
N ARG A 136 -18.65 -2.90 -2.94
CA ARG A 136 -18.82 -3.86 -4.03
C ARG A 136 -19.21 -3.18 -5.33
N LEU A 137 -20.16 -2.22 -5.31
CA LEU A 137 -20.55 -1.42 -6.47
C LEU A 137 -19.33 -0.69 -7.06
N LYS A 138 -18.51 -0.07 -6.21
CA LYS A 138 -17.27 0.59 -6.66
C LYS A 138 -16.35 -0.37 -7.39
N ARG A 139 -16.04 -1.53 -6.78
CA ARG A 139 -15.17 -2.56 -7.40
C ARG A 139 -15.74 -3.04 -8.73
N LEU A 140 -17.04 -3.29 -8.78
CA LEU A 140 -17.72 -3.75 -10.00
C LEU A 140 -17.60 -2.73 -11.14
N VAL A 141 -17.82 -1.45 -10.85
CA VAL A 141 -17.72 -0.36 -11.85
C VAL A 141 -16.26 -0.13 -12.27
N GLU A 142 -15.32 -0.15 -11.34
CA GLU A 142 -13.89 0.06 -11.58
C GLU A 142 -13.18 -1.18 -12.15
N GLY A 143 -13.89 -2.30 -12.29
CA GLY A 143 -13.35 -3.55 -12.82
C GLY A 143 -12.34 -4.22 -11.88
N VAL A 144 -12.46 -3.97 -10.57
CA VAL A 144 -11.61 -4.58 -9.53
C VAL A 144 -12.11 -6.01 -9.24
N PRO A 145 -11.26 -7.04 -9.34
CA PRO A 145 -11.65 -8.41 -9.06
C PRO A 145 -12.16 -8.61 -7.63
N GLU A 146 -13.23 -9.36 -7.45
CA GLU A 146 -13.65 -9.80 -6.12
C GLU A 146 -12.69 -10.86 -5.56
N GLY A 147 -12.51 -10.84 -4.24
CA GLY A 147 -11.76 -11.85 -3.50
C GLY A 147 -10.98 -11.25 -2.32
N ASP A 148 -10.64 -12.13 -1.40
CA ASP A 148 -9.80 -11.78 -0.26
C ASP A 148 -8.39 -11.36 -0.72
N PRO A 149 -7.65 -10.61 0.11
CA PRO A 149 -6.24 -10.32 -0.14
C PRO A 149 -5.45 -11.60 -0.41
N ILE A 150 -4.54 -11.55 -1.38
CA ILE A 150 -3.68 -12.69 -1.68
C ILE A 150 -2.71 -12.87 -0.52
N THR A 151 -2.83 -13.99 0.19
CA THR A 151 -2.01 -14.31 1.36
C THR A 151 -0.72 -15.06 1.02
N GLU A 152 -0.60 -15.54 -0.21
CA GLU A 152 0.55 -16.28 -0.71
C GLU A 152 0.81 -15.96 -2.17
N ARG A 153 2.01 -15.43 -2.51
CA ARG A 153 2.40 -15.02 -3.86
C ARG A 153 3.72 -15.69 -4.22
N GLU A 154 3.77 -16.31 -5.38
CA GLU A 154 5.05 -16.71 -5.95
C GLU A 154 5.63 -15.51 -6.73
N PRO A 155 6.91 -15.15 -6.55
CA PRO A 155 7.55 -14.07 -7.29
C PRO A 155 7.60 -14.31 -8.79
N ALA A 156 7.63 -15.57 -9.23
CA ALA A 156 7.62 -15.93 -10.64
C ALA A 156 6.42 -15.31 -11.37
N ASN A 157 6.70 -14.67 -12.49
CA ASN A 157 5.72 -13.96 -13.34
C ASN A 157 5.03 -12.75 -12.67
N GLN A 158 5.49 -12.31 -11.48
CA GLN A 158 5.01 -11.06 -10.90
C GLN A 158 5.63 -9.86 -11.63
N ARG A 159 4.81 -8.85 -11.89
CA ARG A 159 5.19 -7.57 -12.51
C ARG A 159 5.47 -6.56 -11.40
N VAL A 160 6.75 -6.28 -11.17
CA VAL A 160 7.20 -5.55 -9.99
C VAL A 160 7.80 -4.20 -10.37
N LEU A 161 7.24 -3.11 -9.84
CA LEU A 161 7.85 -1.78 -9.91
C LEU A 161 8.70 -1.53 -8.66
N ILE A 162 9.93 -1.04 -8.83
CA ILE A 162 10.86 -0.75 -7.74
C ILE A 162 11.33 0.70 -7.84
N THR A 163 10.93 1.56 -6.89
CA THR A 163 11.50 2.91 -6.78
C THR A 163 12.84 2.86 -6.05
N GLY A 164 13.78 3.70 -6.46
CA GLY A 164 15.18 3.58 -5.99
C GLY A 164 15.89 2.35 -6.55
N GLY A 165 15.40 1.78 -7.66
CA GLY A 165 15.91 0.55 -8.27
C GLY A 165 17.28 0.65 -8.95
N SER A 166 17.92 1.81 -8.93
CA SER A 166 19.23 2.00 -9.59
C SER A 166 20.44 1.66 -8.73
N SER A 167 20.28 1.34 -7.44
CA SER A 167 21.39 0.97 -6.53
C SER A 167 20.88 0.39 -5.20
N GLY A 168 21.79 -0.11 -4.38
CA GLY A 168 21.55 -0.56 -3.00
C GLY A 168 20.44 -1.60 -2.87
N ILE A 169 19.59 -1.44 -1.86
CA ILE A 169 18.49 -2.39 -1.55
C ILE A 169 17.54 -2.56 -2.75
N GLY A 170 17.19 -1.47 -3.44
CA GLY A 170 16.27 -1.54 -4.58
C GLY A 170 16.81 -2.41 -5.71
N LEU A 171 18.10 -2.23 -6.07
CA LEU A 171 18.75 -3.04 -7.09
C LEU A 171 18.94 -4.49 -6.64
N ALA A 172 19.39 -4.74 -5.40
CA ALA A 172 19.50 -6.08 -4.85
C ALA A 172 18.15 -6.82 -4.83
N THR A 173 17.06 -6.10 -4.52
CA THR A 173 15.70 -6.64 -4.60
C THR A 173 15.31 -7.00 -6.04
N ALA A 174 15.66 -6.13 -7.01
CA ALA A 174 15.41 -6.42 -8.43
C ALA A 174 16.16 -7.68 -8.89
N GLU A 175 17.45 -7.81 -8.54
CA GLU A 175 18.24 -9.00 -8.85
C GLU A 175 17.64 -10.28 -8.25
N ALA A 176 17.23 -10.22 -6.99
CA ALA A 176 16.62 -11.37 -6.32
C ALA A 176 15.28 -11.78 -6.97
N LEU A 177 14.44 -10.81 -7.33
CA LEU A 177 13.16 -11.03 -8.01
C LEU A 177 13.35 -11.64 -9.41
N VAL A 178 14.30 -11.10 -10.18
CA VAL A 178 14.62 -11.61 -11.52
C VAL A 178 15.11 -13.05 -11.47
N ARG A 179 15.95 -13.40 -10.49
CA ARG A 179 16.42 -14.80 -10.31
C ARG A 179 15.27 -15.77 -10.01
N GLU A 180 14.16 -15.27 -9.52
CA GLU A 180 12.94 -16.04 -9.26
C GLU A 180 11.90 -15.93 -10.39
N GLY A 181 12.24 -15.28 -11.50
CA GLY A 181 11.38 -15.22 -12.69
C GLY A 181 10.36 -14.09 -12.69
N ALA A 182 10.53 -13.07 -11.85
CA ALA A 182 9.70 -11.87 -11.90
C ALA A 182 10.11 -10.95 -13.05
N GLU A 183 9.16 -10.19 -13.57
CA GLU A 183 9.38 -9.09 -14.50
C GLU A 183 9.50 -7.78 -13.71
N VAL A 184 10.53 -6.98 -13.97
CA VAL A 184 10.81 -5.80 -13.15
C VAL A 184 10.86 -4.51 -13.95
N ALA A 185 10.31 -3.45 -13.36
CA ALA A 185 10.50 -2.08 -13.78
C ALA A 185 11.30 -1.32 -12.70
N LEU A 186 12.38 -0.65 -13.10
CA LEU A 186 13.20 0.17 -12.22
C LEU A 186 12.86 1.64 -12.40
N LEU A 187 12.58 2.33 -11.30
CA LEU A 187 12.34 3.77 -11.28
C LEU A 187 13.41 4.46 -10.43
N ALA A 188 14.07 5.46 -10.99
CA ALA A 188 15.01 6.32 -10.29
C ALA A 188 15.20 7.65 -11.05
N ARG A 189 15.87 8.62 -10.40
CA ARG A 189 16.15 9.95 -11.00
C ARG A 189 17.31 9.94 -12.01
N ASN A 190 18.23 9.00 -11.89
CA ASN A 190 19.47 8.97 -12.66
C ASN A 190 19.43 7.93 -13.78
N GLU A 191 19.42 8.38 -15.02
CA GLU A 191 19.39 7.52 -16.21
C GLU A 191 20.61 6.63 -16.34
N LEU A 192 21.81 7.15 -16.00
CA LEU A 192 23.05 6.37 -16.08
C LEU A 192 23.04 5.23 -15.07
N GLY A 193 22.53 5.49 -13.85
CA GLY A 193 22.35 4.48 -12.83
C GLY A 193 21.32 3.42 -13.25
N LEU A 194 20.21 3.82 -13.86
CA LEU A 194 19.21 2.91 -14.40
C LEU A 194 19.78 2.05 -15.54
N ALA A 195 20.56 2.66 -16.45
CA ALA A 195 21.22 1.93 -17.53
C ALA A 195 22.24 0.91 -17.00
N ALA A 196 23.00 1.25 -15.94
CA ALA A 196 23.90 0.32 -15.29
C ALA A 196 23.16 -0.83 -14.60
N ALA A 197 22.10 -0.52 -13.86
CA ALA A 197 21.24 -1.51 -13.22
C ALA A 197 20.58 -2.46 -14.24
N LYS A 198 20.07 -1.91 -15.36
CA LYS A 198 19.50 -2.71 -16.44
C LYS A 198 20.51 -3.69 -17.03
N ARG A 199 21.77 -3.26 -17.28
CA ARG A 199 22.84 -4.17 -17.75
C ARG A 199 23.10 -5.29 -16.75
N LYS A 200 23.16 -4.97 -15.46
CA LYS A 200 23.37 -5.96 -14.39
C LYS A 200 22.25 -7.00 -14.35
N LEU A 201 21.00 -6.60 -14.51
CA LEU A 201 19.87 -7.52 -14.59
C LEU A 201 19.89 -8.37 -15.88
N ALA A 202 20.38 -7.83 -16.98
CA ALA A 202 20.55 -8.57 -18.23
C ALA A 202 21.57 -9.73 -18.10
N GLU A 203 22.55 -9.65 -17.20
CA GLU A 203 23.47 -10.76 -16.86
C GLU A 203 22.72 -11.97 -16.26
N HIS A 204 21.54 -11.72 -15.66
CA HIS A 204 20.63 -12.76 -15.17
C HIS A 204 19.54 -13.14 -16.19
N GLY A 205 19.66 -12.68 -17.44
CA GLY A 205 18.73 -13.00 -18.53
C GLY A 205 17.42 -12.19 -18.52
N ALA A 206 17.33 -11.11 -17.72
CA ALA A 206 16.11 -10.30 -17.63
C ALA A 206 16.17 -9.02 -18.49
N GLU A 207 15.07 -8.71 -19.14
CA GLU A 207 14.87 -7.43 -19.82
C GLU A 207 14.05 -6.49 -18.93
N ALA A 208 14.75 -5.70 -18.08
CA ALA A 208 14.08 -4.77 -17.17
C ALA A 208 13.56 -3.53 -17.90
N VAL A 209 12.35 -3.10 -17.57
CA VAL A 209 11.82 -1.79 -17.94
C VAL A 209 12.49 -0.73 -17.08
N THR A 210 12.87 0.42 -17.65
CA THR A 210 13.45 1.54 -16.90
C THR A 210 12.63 2.81 -17.13
N VAL A 211 12.32 3.53 -16.06
CA VAL A 211 11.61 4.80 -16.11
C VAL A 211 12.29 5.82 -15.21
N THR A 212 12.53 7.02 -15.76
CA THR A 212 13.19 8.11 -15.04
C THR A 212 12.14 9.05 -14.46
N ALA A 213 12.12 9.20 -13.14
CA ALA A 213 11.30 10.18 -12.44
C ALA A 213 11.87 10.49 -11.06
N ASP A 214 11.56 11.68 -10.54
CA ASP A 214 11.69 12.00 -9.12
C ASP A 214 10.40 11.63 -8.39
N VAL A 215 10.52 10.89 -7.29
CA VAL A 215 9.35 10.47 -6.48
C VAL A 215 8.66 11.64 -5.78
N THR A 216 9.30 12.82 -5.73
CA THR A 216 8.74 14.06 -5.17
C THR A 216 7.87 14.80 -6.18
N ASP A 217 8.10 14.61 -7.48
CA ASP A 217 7.28 15.16 -8.55
C ASP A 217 6.10 14.23 -8.84
N ARG A 218 4.92 14.61 -8.36
CA ARG A 218 3.71 13.77 -8.44
C ARG A 218 3.24 13.50 -9.87
N GLU A 219 3.34 14.48 -10.75
CA GLU A 219 2.87 14.37 -12.13
C GLU A 219 3.83 13.49 -12.94
N ALA A 220 5.13 13.77 -12.89
CA ALA A 220 6.15 12.97 -13.54
C ALA A 220 6.17 11.52 -13.00
N LEU A 221 6.00 11.33 -11.70
CA LEU A 221 5.93 10.01 -11.07
C LEU A 221 4.68 9.24 -11.53
N GLY A 222 3.51 9.88 -11.58
CA GLY A 222 2.28 9.26 -12.09
C GLY A 222 2.47 8.73 -13.51
N ALA A 223 2.95 9.58 -14.43
CA ALA A 223 3.25 9.17 -15.79
C ALA A 223 4.32 8.06 -15.89
N ALA A 224 5.32 8.07 -15.01
CA ALA A 224 6.34 7.04 -14.95
C ALA A 224 5.80 5.70 -14.45
N VAL A 225 4.89 5.70 -13.47
CA VAL A 225 4.20 4.48 -12.99
C VAL A 225 3.32 3.89 -14.09
N ASP A 226 2.54 4.71 -14.78
CA ASP A 226 1.72 4.26 -15.92
C ASP A 226 2.58 3.68 -17.04
N LYS A 227 3.71 4.31 -17.37
CA LYS A 227 4.66 3.80 -18.36
C LYS A 227 5.27 2.47 -17.93
N ALA A 228 5.63 2.31 -16.65
CA ALA A 228 6.14 1.05 -16.11
C ALA A 228 5.07 -0.05 -16.18
N ALA A 229 3.84 0.26 -15.78
CA ALA A 229 2.71 -0.65 -15.86
C ALA A 229 2.43 -1.09 -17.32
N ALA A 230 2.44 -0.15 -18.27
CA ALA A 230 2.27 -0.46 -19.69
C ALA A 230 3.40 -1.35 -20.22
N GLY A 231 4.64 -1.07 -19.82
CA GLY A 231 5.82 -1.85 -20.24
C GLY A 231 5.84 -3.28 -19.71
N LEU A 232 5.25 -3.53 -18.54
CA LEU A 232 5.11 -4.86 -17.93
C LEU A 232 3.75 -5.54 -18.23
N GLY A 233 2.81 -4.84 -18.86
CA GLY A 233 1.44 -5.34 -19.04
C GLY A 233 0.60 -5.33 -17.76
N GLY A 234 0.99 -4.56 -16.76
CA GLY A 234 0.30 -4.38 -15.47
C GLY A 234 1.27 -4.26 -14.30
N LEU A 235 0.74 -4.14 -13.07
CA LEU A 235 1.54 -4.17 -11.84
C LEU A 235 0.89 -5.11 -10.82
N ASP A 236 1.69 -5.99 -10.24
CA ASP A 236 1.29 -6.91 -9.17
C ASP A 236 1.92 -6.53 -7.82
N VAL A 237 3.14 -5.98 -7.86
CA VAL A 237 3.86 -5.57 -6.66
C VAL A 237 4.56 -4.23 -6.91
N VAL A 238 4.56 -3.39 -5.88
CA VAL A 238 5.35 -2.17 -5.85
C VAL A 238 6.27 -2.17 -4.63
N VAL A 239 7.58 -2.01 -4.85
CA VAL A 239 8.58 -1.87 -3.80
C VAL A 239 9.03 -0.42 -3.73
N THR A 240 8.81 0.24 -2.59
CA THR A 240 9.26 1.62 -2.38
C THR A 240 10.58 1.62 -1.61
N SER A 241 11.68 1.89 -2.31
CA SER A 241 13.05 1.89 -1.74
C SER A 241 13.81 3.20 -2.00
N ALA A 242 13.18 4.21 -2.63
CA ALA A 242 13.81 5.49 -2.85
C ALA A 242 14.07 6.21 -1.51
N ALA A 243 15.30 6.64 -1.28
CA ALA A 243 15.69 7.40 -0.09
C ALA A 243 16.86 8.34 -0.39
N ALA A 244 16.87 9.47 0.31
CA ALA A 244 18.00 10.38 0.41
C ALA A 244 18.00 10.93 1.85
N ILE A 245 19.16 11.17 2.43
CA ILE A 245 19.28 11.44 3.87
C ILE A 245 20.21 12.63 4.09
N ALA A 246 19.73 13.61 4.87
CA ALA A 246 20.57 14.62 5.51
C ALA A 246 21.08 14.08 6.85
N PHE A 247 22.40 14.21 7.08
CA PHE A 247 23.08 13.82 8.29
C PHE A 247 23.65 15.06 9.00
N GLY A 248 23.33 15.24 10.26
CA GLY A 248 23.76 16.32 11.12
C GLY A 248 22.84 16.45 12.34
N ARG A 249 23.28 17.21 13.35
CA ARG A 249 22.39 17.57 14.46
C ARG A 249 21.25 18.44 13.93
N PHE A 250 20.08 18.33 14.54
CA PHE A 250 18.90 19.11 14.13
C PHE A 250 19.20 20.63 13.98
N VAL A 251 19.94 21.17 14.92
CA VAL A 251 20.31 22.61 14.91
C VAL A 251 21.37 22.98 13.88
N GLU A 252 22.04 22.01 13.27
CA GLU A 252 23.10 22.15 12.26
C GLU A 252 22.57 21.81 10.85
N THR A 253 21.42 21.14 10.76
CA THR A 253 20.81 20.75 9.48
C THR A 253 20.03 21.92 8.91
N GLU A 254 20.32 22.28 7.67
CA GLU A 254 19.56 23.32 6.97
C GLU A 254 18.09 22.89 6.81
N PRO A 255 17.13 23.83 7.02
CA PRO A 255 15.70 23.53 6.89
C PRO A 255 15.35 22.84 5.57
N GLU A 256 15.94 23.28 4.48
CA GLU A 256 15.70 22.76 3.14
C GLU A 256 16.18 21.31 2.99
N ASP A 257 17.26 20.92 3.67
CA ASP A 257 17.76 19.54 3.66
C ASP A 257 16.88 18.62 4.51
N PHE A 258 16.35 19.15 5.62
CA PHE A 258 15.37 18.47 6.43
C PHE A 258 14.09 18.19 5.61
N GLU A 259 13.54 19.22 4.98
CA GLU A 259 12.33 19.15 4.14
C GLU A 259 12.53 18.19 2.96
N ALA A 260 13.62 18.32 2.21
CA ALA A 260 13.93 17.45 1.07
C ALA A 260 14.07 15.98 1.48
N THR A 261 14.62 15.68 2.67
CA THR A 261 14.67 14.32 3.22
C THR A 261 13.25 13.80 3.49
N VAL A 262 12.38 14.60 4.12
CA VAL A 262 10.99 14.21 4.40
C VAL A 262 10.19 14.03 3.10
N GLU A 263 10.33 14.93 2.16
CA GLU A 263 9.67 14.85 0.85
C GLU A 263 10.09 13.60 0.07
N THR A 264 11.39 13.28 0.06
CA THR A 264 11.87 12.09 -0.66
C THR A 264 11.42 10.81 0.03
N VAL A 265 11.64 10.67 1.33
CA VAL A 265 11.48 9.39 2.04
C VAL A 265 10.01 9.09 2.37
N LEU A 266 9.30 10.05 2.93
CA LEU A 266 7.88 9.90 3.26
C LEU A 266 7.00 10.29 2.07
N GLY A 267 7.15 11.50 1.56
CA GLY A 267 6.35 12.03 0.46
C GLY A 267 6.47 11.18 -0.80
N GLY A 268 7.70 10.79 -1.17
CA GLY A 268 7.97 9.92 -2.32
C GLY A 268 7.30 8.55 -2.20
N THR A 269 7.30 7.95 -1.00
CA THR A 269 6.58 6.69 -0.75
C THR A 269 5.06 6.88 -0.87
N VAL A 270 4.51 7.94 -0.27
CA VAL A 270 3.07 8.28 -0.37
C VAL A 270 2.65 8.51 -1.82
N ASN A 271 3.44 9.27 -2.57
CA ASN A 271 3.17 9.55 -3.99
C ASN A 271 3.22 8.27 -4.84
N THR A 272 4.23 7.42 -4.60
CA THR A 272 4.37 6.14 -5.32
C THR A 272 3.18 5.22 -5.07
N ILE A 273 2.76 5.04 -3.82
CA ILE A 273 1.61 4.20 -3.47
C ILE A 273 0.34 4.76 -4.12
N ARG A 274 0.12 6.08 -4.04
CA ARG A 274 -1.06 6.72 -4.66
C ARG A 274 -1.12 6.52 -6.16
N ALA A 275 0.00 6.66 -6.86
CA ALA A 275 0.08 6.45 -8.30
C ALA A 275 -0.13 4.97 -8.70
N ALA A 276 0.39 4.05 -7.90
CA ALA A 276 0.33 2.63 -8.19
C ALA A 276 -0.99 1.96 -7.78
N LEU A 277 -1.71 2.51 -6.80
CA LEU A 277 -2.90 1.90 -6.22
C LEU A 277 -3.96 1.50 -7.27
N PRO A 278 -4.31 2.31 -8.29
CA PRO A 278 -5.27 1.91 -9.32
C PRO A 278 -4.85 0.67 -10.13
N HIS A 279 -3.54 0.46 -10.32
CA HIS A 279 -3.01 -0.73 -10.99
C HIS A 279 -3.05 -1.94 -10.07
N LEU A 280 -2.67 -1.75 -8.80
CA LEU A 280 -2.65 -2.81 -7.79
C LEU A 280 -4.05 -3.30 -7.43
N GLU A 281 -5.06 -2.43 -7.45
CA GLU A 281 -6.46 -2.83 -7.25
C GLU A 281 -6.89 -3.86 -8.30
N ARG A 282 -6.53 -3.67 -9.58
CA ARG A 282 -6.89 -4.59 -10.67
C ARG A 282 -6.23 -5.97 -10.53
N SER A 283 -5.05 -6.03 -9.94
CA SER A 283 -4.28 -7.27 -9.75
C SER A 283 -4.42 -7.88 -8.35
N ARG A 284 -5.19 -7.25 -7.45
CA ARG A 284 -5.18 -7.54 -6.01
C ARG A 284 -3.76 -7.53 -5.46
N GLY A 285 -3.01 -6.49 -5.84
CA GLY A 285 -1.57 -6.39 -5.72
C GLY A 285 -1.06 -6.19 -4.31
N ALA A 286 0.25 -5.92 -4.21
CA ALA A 286 0.91 -5.67 -2.93
C ALA A 286 1.87 -4.48 -3.01
N VAL A 287 1.99 -3.75 -1.91
CA VAL A 287 3.05 -2.78 -1.68
C VAL A 287 3.99 -3.30 -0.61
N VAL A 288 5.29 -3.23 -0.88
CA VAL A 288 6.33 -3.46 0.12
C VAL A 288 7.14 -2.18 0.29
N ALA A 289 6.95 -1.49 1.40
CA ALA A 289 7.71 -0.30 1.73
C ALA A 289 9.00 -0.68 2.46
N VAL A 290 10.13 -0.19 1.98
CA VAL A 290 11.42 -0.33 2.69
C VAL A 290 11.50 0.73 3.77
N GLY A 291 11.30 0.30 5.01
CA GLY A 291 11.41 1.09 6.23
C GLY A 291 12.84 1.24 6.72
N SER A 292 13.00 1.14 8.03
CA SER A 292 14.28 1.11 8.77
C SER A 292 13.99 0.82 10.25
N ILE A 293 14.99 0.43 11.03
CA ILE A 293 14.89 0.51 12.51
C ILE A 293 14.53 1.93 12.97
N ALA A 294 14.87 2.96 12.18
CA ALA A 294 14.45 4.35 12.40
C ALA A 294 12.92 4.54 12.39
N ALA A 295 12.14 3.58 11.95
CA ALA A 295 10.68 3.58 12.05
C ALA A 295 10.18 3.26 13.48
N ARG A 296 11.04 2.70 14.33
CA ARG A 296 10.69 2.22 15.67
C ARG A 296 11.61 2.75 16.78
N MET A 297 12.73 3.36 16.44
CA MET A 297 13.66 3.95 17.39
C MET A 297 14.34 5.19 16.80
N PRO A 298 14.70 6.21 17.62
CA PRO A 298 15.37 7.39 17.11
C PRO A 298 16.82 7.09 16.71
N LEU A 299 17.29 7.78 15.67
CA LEU A 299 18.69 7.78 15.26
C LEU A 299 19.23 9.21 15.38
N PRO A 300 20.09 9.50 16.38
CA PRO A 300 20.73 10.80 16.50
C PRO A 300 21.48 11.18 15.22
N GLY A 301 21.44 12.46 14.85
CA GLY A 301 22.04 12.93 13.58
C GLY A 301 21.19 12.67 12.32
N MET A 302 20.04 12.01 12.45
CA MET A 302 19.15 11.67 11.34
C MET A 302 17.69 12.04 11.67
N SER A 303 17.46 13.25 12.19
CA SER A 303 16.13 13.66 12.66
C SER A 303 15.07 13.66 11.57
N ALA A 304 15.36 14.20 10.38
CA ALA A 304 14.45 14.20 9.24
C ALA A 304 14.11 12.77 8.77
N TYR A 305 15.12 11.91 8.65
CA TYR A 305 14.95 10.52 8.25
C TYR A 305 14.13 9.73 9.29
N THR A 306 14.44 9.89 10.59
CA THR A 306 13.69 9.26 11.68
C THR A 306 12.23 9.72 11.68
N THR A 307 11.96 11.01 11.48
CA THR A 307 10.61 11.56 11.33
C THR A 307 9.89 10.91 10.17
N SER A 308 10.53 10.81 9.01
CA SER A 308 9.97 10.20 7.82
C SER A 308 9.61 8.74 8.02
N LYS A 309 10.52 7.96 8.63
CA LYS A 309 10.29 6.51 8.85
C LYS A 309 9.24 6.22 9.93
N HIS A 310 9.13 7.05 10.98
CA HIS A 310 8.01 6.98 11.93
C HIS A 310 6.69 7.38 11.26
N GLY A 311 6.70 8.46 10.46
CA GLY A 311 5.53 8.89 9.69
C GLY A 311 5.04 7.82 8.73
N LEU A 312 5.95 7.06 8.10
CA LEU A 312 5.61 5.96 7.21
C LEU A 312 4.82 4.86 7.90
N VAL A 313 5.13 4.53 9.16
CA VAL A 313 4.36 3.57 9.96
C VAL A 313 2.92 4.05 10.12
N GLY A 314 2.72 5.27 10.63
CA GLY A 314 1.38 5.82 10.83
C GLY A 314 0.59 5.92 9.52
N PHE A 315 1.25 6.29 8.42
CA PHE A 315 0.64 6.33 7.09
C PHE A 315 0.16 4.94 6.64
N LEU A 316 1.03 3.93 6.67
CA LEU A 316 0.70 2.58 6.22
C LEU A 316 -0.38 1.95 7.09
N ASP A 317 -0.32 2.10 8.42
CA ASP A 317 -1.33 1.56 9.33
C ASP A 317 -2.71 2.17 9.06
N THR A 318 -2.76 3.49 8.81
CA THR A 318 -4.02 4.18 8.46
C THR A 318 -4.56 3.70 7.12
N VAL A 319 -3.71 3.65 6.09
CA VAL A 319 -4.15 3.27 4.74
C VAL A 319 -4.59 1.80 4.67
N ARG A 320 -3.99 0.88 5.47
CA ARG A 320 -4.48 -0.50 5.58
C ARG A 320 -5.93 -0.54 6.04
N ILE A 321 -6.26 0.20 7.11
CA ILE A 321 -7.63 0.28 7.63
C ILE A 321 -8.59 0.85 6.60
N GLU A 322 -8.19 1.89 5.87
CA GLU A 322 -8.99 2.51 4.81
C GLU A 322 -9.23 1.55 3.62
N LEU A 323 -8.21 0.80 3.22
CA LEU A 323 -8.31 -0.21 2.16
C LEU A 323 -9.22 -1.38 2.59
N GLU A 324 -9.05 -1.88 3.81
CA GLU A 324 -9.94 -2.92 4.38
C GLU A 324 -11.39 -2.42 4.45
N GLU A 325 -11.62 -1.19 4.92
CA GLU A 325 -12.96 -0.58 5.00
C GLU A 325 -13.59 -0.43 3.61
N SER A 326 -12.79 -0.09 2.60
CA SER A 326 -13.27 -0.01 1.20
C SER A 326 -13.42 -1.37 0.52
N GLY A 327 -13.02 -2.47 1.18
CA GLY A 327 -13.02 -3.82 0.65
C GLY A 327 -11.97 -4.06 -0.43
N SER A 328 -10.89 -3.28 -0.41
CA SER A 328 -9.71 -3.49 -1.26
C SER A 328 -9.01 -4.79 -0.88
N SER A 329 -8.46 -5.48 -1.88
CA SER A 329 -7.62 -6.67 -1.69
C SER A 329 -6.13 -6.36 -1.75
N VAL A 330 -5.75 -5.08 -1.83
CA VAL A 330 -4.34 -4.64 -1.86
C VAL A 330 -3.71 -4.77 -0.48
N THR A 331 -2.56 -5.43 -0.41
CA THR A 331 -1.80 -5.57 0.83
C THR A 331 -0.68 -4.54 0.93
N LEU A 332 -0.48 -3.98 2.13
CA LEU A 332 0.60 -3.05 2.42
C LEU A 332 1.52 -3.64 3.48
N SER A 333 2.81 -3.71 3.20
CA SER A 333 3.81 -4.29 4.09
C SER A 333 4.98 -3.33 4.32
N LEU A 334 5.57 -3.36 5.50
CA LEU A 334 6.76 -2.58 5.87
C LEU A 334 7.91 -3.51 6.23
N VAL A 335 9.04 -3.38 5.55
CA VAL A 335 10.28 -4.11 5.88
C VAL A 335 11.26 -3.14 6.55
N ASN A 336 11.61 -3.38 7.81
CA ASN A 336 12.53 -2.54 8.59
C ASN A 336 13.93 -3.18 8.70
N PRO A 337 14.88 -2.82 7.84
CA PRO A 337 16.27 -3.23 7.99
C PRO A 337 16.99 -2.45 9.11
N GLY A 338 18.06 -3.06 9.64
CA GLY A 338 19.10 -2.34 10.39
C GLY A 338 19.99 -1.50 9.49
N ALA A 339 21.25 -1.29 9.89
CA ALA A 339 22.25 -0.69 9.02
C ALA A 339 22.56 -1.65 7.86
N VAL A 340 22.53 -1.16 6.62
CA VAL A 340 22.75 -1.96 5.41
C VAL A 340 23.94 -1.40 4.64
N ASP A 341 24.81 -2.28 4.17
CA ASP A 341 25.96 -1.96 3.33
C ASP A 341 25.47 -1.54 1.94
N THR A 342 25.27 -0.25 1.76
CA THR A 342 24.75 0.34 0.51
C THR A 342 25.47 1.63 0.17
N PRO A 343 25.51 2.04 -1.10
CA PRO A 343 26.05 3.33 -1.52
C PRO A 343 25.36 4.56 -0.88
N LEU A 344 24.27 4.36 -0.13
CA LEU A 344 23.55 5.44 0.56
C LEU A 344 24.44 6.15 1.58
N TRP A 345 25.33 5.41 2.27
CA TRP A 345 26.23 5.97 3.27
C TRP A 345 27.24 6.98 2.73
N ASP A 346 27.68 6.79 1.49
CA ASP A 346 28.61 7.71 0.82
C ASP A 346 27.88 8.89 0.14
N LYS A 347 26.57 8.82 0.06
CA LYS A 347 25.68 9.81 -0.59
C LYS A 347 24.85 10.63 0.41
N LEU A 348 25.19 10.56 1.69
CA LEU A 348 24.55 11.41 2.70
C LEU A 348 24.85 12.89 2.42
N GLU A 349 23.82 13.73 2.52
CA GLU A 349 24.03 15.17 2.60
C GLU A 349 24.51 15.50 4.02
N SER A 350 25.69 16.12 4.14
CA SER A 350 26.29 16.31 5.45
C SER A 350 26.32 17.79 5.85
N SER A 351 25.64 18.14 6.90
CA SER A 351 25.62 19.49 7.46
C SER A 351 26.97 19.90 8.06
N THR A 352 27.82 18.95 8.42
CA THR A 352 29.16 19.22 8.98
C THR A 352 30.29 19.08 7.98
N GLY A 353 30.01 18.63 6.75
CA GLY A 353 31.02 18.27 5.77
C GLY A 353 31.75 16.95 6.05
N LEU A 354 31.32 16.20 7.10
CA LEU A 354 31.89 14.91 7.47
C LEU A 354 30.78 13.84 7.48
N LEU A 355 31.11 12.63 7.04
CA LEU A 355 30.23 11.48 7.12
C LEU A 355 30.30 10.84 8.51
N PRO A 356 29.22 10.16 8.95
CA PRO A 356 29.27 9.37 10.18
C PRO A 356 30.30 8.24 10.06
N PRO A 357 30.86 7.76 11.18
CA PRO A 357 31.72 6.58 11.18
C PRO A 357 30.95 5.36 10.66
N GLU A 358 31.67 4.40 10.09
CA GLU A 358 31.07 3.17 9.62
C GLU A 358 30.39 2.43 10.78
N PRO A 359 29.15 1.90 10.56
CA PRO A 359 28.51 1.10 11.58
C PRO A 359 29.34 -0.13 11.94
N PRO A 360 29.53 -0.44 13.25
CA PRO A 360 30.39 -1.53 13.67
C PRO A 360 29.82 -2.89 13.26
N GLN A 361 30.69 -3.82 12.84
CA GLN A 361 30.33 -5.23 12.68
C GLN A 361 29.96 -5.85 14.05
N PRO A 362 28.93 -6.72 14.15
CA PRO A 362 28.12 -7.35 13.09
C PRO A 362 26.80 -6.61 12.77
N ALA A 363 26.72 -5.33 13.04
CA ALA A 363 25.48 -4.55 12.90
C ALA A 363 25.12 -4.20 11.45
N ILE A 364 26.04 -4.40 10.49
CA ILE A 364 25.81 -4.13 9.06
C ILE A 364 25.31 -5.40 8.37
N TYR A 365 24.20 -5.25 7.63
CA TYR A 365 23.60 -6.31 6.80
C TYR A 365 23.96 -6.09 5.33
N SER A 366 23.99 -7.18 4.56
CA SER A 366 24.11 -7.05 3.11
C SER A 366 22.78 -6.64 2.48
N PRO A 367 22.79 -5.92 1.34
CA PRO A 367 21.58 -5.60 0.58
C PRO A 367 20.76 -6.82 0.20
N GLU A 368 21.42 -7.92 -0.13
CA GLU A 368 20.78 -9.19 -0.49
C GLU A 368 19.96 -9.76 0.68
N SER A 369 20.43 -9.63 1.91
CA SER A 369 19.67 -10.10 3.08
C SER A 369 18.39 -9.31 3.30
N VAL A 370 18.37 -8.03 2.91
CA VAL A 370 17.16 -7.21 2.92
C VAL A 370 16.26 -7.55 1.73
N ALA A 371 16.84 -7.82 0.56
CA ALA A 371 16.09 -8.30 -0.61
C ALA A 371 15.37 -9.62 -0.30
N GLU A 372 16.02 -10.58 0.37
CA GLU A 372 15.39 -11.82 0.84
C GLU A 372 14.21 -11.54 1.80
N ALA A 373 14.32 -10.54 2.67
CA ALA A 373 13.23 -10.13 3.55
C ALA A 373 12.06 -9.52 2.76
N VAL A 374 12.33 -8.71 1.73
CA VAL A 374 11.32 -8.18 0.81
C VAL A 374 10.62 -9.32 0.07
N LEU A 375 11.36 -10.27 -0.49
CA LEU A 375 10.78 -11.44 -1.16
C LEU A 375 9.92 -12.28 -0.20
N SER A 376 10.37 -12.49 1.04
CA SER A 376 9.58 -13.18 2.06
C SER A 376 8.23 -12.52 2.33
N VAL A 377 8.20 -11.18 2.31
CA VAL A 377 6.98 -10.40 2.51
C VAL A 377 6.10 -10.38 1.26
N ILE A 378 6.69 -10.42 0.07
CA ILE A 378 5.93 -10.60 -1.19
C ILE A 378 5.25 -11.98 -1.17
N ARG A 379 5.98 -13.04 -0.82
CA ARG A 379 5.42 -14.40 -0.74
C ARG A 379 4.32 -14.51 0.30
N HIS A 380 4.54 -13.95 1.48
CA HIS A 380 3.63 -14.02 2.61
C HIS A 380 3.43 -12.62 3.18
N PRO A 381 2.45 -11.87 2.68
CA PRO A 381 2.16 -10.51 3.14
C PRO A 381 1.93 -10.44 4.64
N ARG A 382 2.53 -9.44 5.27
CA ARG A 382 2.40 -9.14 6.69
C ARG A 382 2.60 -7.64 6.90
N ASP A 383 1.99 -7.08 7.92
CA ASP A 383 2.02 -5.64 8.16
C ASP A 383 3.44 -5.11 8.32
N GLU A 384 4.28 -5.85 9.05
CA GLU A 384 5.65 -5.44 9.33
C GLU A 384 6.61 -6.63 9.48
N LEU A 385 7.81 -6.47 8.94
CA LEU A 385 8.93 -7.40 9.12
C LEU A 385 10.21 -6.62 9.45
N THR A 386 10.87 -6.93 10.57
CA THR A 386 12.23 -6.43 10.84
C THR A 386 13.24 -7.39 10.22
N ALA A 387 14.03 -6.89 9.27
CA ALA A 387 15.08 -7.65 8.59
C ALA A 387 16.35 -7.72 9.47
N GLY A 388 16.59 -8.89 10.03
CA GLY A 388 17.77 -9.20 10.84
C GLY A 388 17.54 -9.22 12.35
N GLY A 389 18.17 -10.23 12.99
CA GLY A 389 18.00 -10.49 14.43
C GLY A 389 18.56 -9.39 15.31
N PHE A 390 19.71 -8.80 14.94
CA PHE A 390 20.30 -7.69 15.69
C PHE A 390 19.42 -6.43 15.63
N ALA A 391 18.91 -6.08 14.45
CA ALA A 391 17.97 -4.99 14.26
C ALA A 391 16.72 -5.16 15.13
N ARG A 392 16.14 -6.37 15.16
CA ARG A 392 15.02 -6.70 16.03
C ARG A 392 15.38 -6.54 17.51
N GLY A 393 16.56 -7.01 17.91
CA GLY A 393 17.06 -6.85 19.28
C GLY A 393 17.19 -5.38 19.69
N GLN A 394 17.67 -4.50 18.79
CA GLN A 394 17.76 -3.05 19.03
C GLN A 394 16.38 -2.43 19.25
N ILE A 395 15.40 -2.74 18.40
CA ILE A 395 14.02 -2.24 18.55
C ILE A 395 13.41 -2.71 19.87
N LEU A 396 13.53 -4.01 20.20
CA LEU A 396 13.02 -4.55 21.48
C LEU A 396 13.71 -3.89 22.68
N PHE A 397 15.04 -3.74 22.64
CA PHE A 397 15.78 -3.08 23.71
C PHE A 397 15.32 -1.63 23.89
N TYR A 398 15.13 -0.90 22.79
CA TYR A 398 14.60 0.47 22.87
C TYR A 398 13.16 0.51 23.44
N THR A 399 12.32 -0.43 23.01
CA THR A 399 10.90 -0.49 23.44
C THR A 399 10.77 -0.77 24.94
N TYR A 400 11.52 -1.75 25.45
CA TYR A 400 11.38 -2.18 26.85
C TYR A 400 12.31 -1.47 27.81
N PHE A 401 13.46 -0.97 27.35
CA PHE A 401 14.48 -0.31 28.15
C PHE A 401 14.78 1.12 27.70
N GLY A 402 13.75 1.87 27.27
CA GLY A 402 13.88 3.16 26.60
C GLY A 402 14.77 4.19 27.30
N ALA A 403 14.76 4.28 28.63
CA ALA A 403 15.63 5.20 29.37
C ALA A 403 17.12 4.83 29.26
N VAL A 404 17.45 3.54 29.34
CA VAL A 404 18.82 3.04 29.20
C VAL A 404 19.27 3.15 27.75
N ALA A 405 18.42 2.77 26.81
CA ALA A 405 18.66 2.90 25.37
C ALA A 405 18.95 4.34 24.96
N LYS A 406 18.18 5.31 25.46
CA LYS A 406 18.40 6.74 25.20
C LYS A 406 19.76 7.23 25.72
N ARG A 407 20.19 6.79 26.93
CA ARG A 407 21.52 7.12 27.45
C ARG A 407 22.64 6.53 26.61
N ALA A 408 22.50 5.28 26.17
CA ALA A 408 23.46 4.64 25.27
C ALA A 408 23.55 5.41 23.93
N MET A 409 22.42 5.77 23.34
CA MET A 409 22.36 6.58 22.11
C MET A 409 22.98 7.96 22.28
N GLN A 410 22.79 8.62 23.42
CA GLN A 410 23.44 9.91 23.71
C GLN A 410 24.97 9.78 23.73
N THR A 411 25.49 8.67 24.24
CA THR A 411 26.94 8.41 24.26
C THR A 411 27.46 8.14 22.86
N LEU A 412 26.76 7.29 22.09
CA LEU A 412 27.09 7.02 20.69
C LEU A 412 27.05 8.29 19.84
N ALA A 413 26.02 9.09 19.96
CA ALA A 413 25.90 10.36 19.24
C ALA A 413 27.08 11.31 19.50
N ARG A 414 27.58 11.38 20.74
CA ARG A 414 28.79 12.15 21.06
C ARG A 414 30.03 11.61 20.35
N LEU A 415 30.17 10.29 20.29
CA LEU A 415 31.29 9.63 19.61
C LEU A 415 31.22 9.83 18.08
N GLU A 416 30.05 9.65 17.50
CA GLU A 416 29.83 9.82 16.05
C GLU A 416 30.12 11.26 15.57
N HIS A 417 29.73 12.27 16.35
CA HIS A 417 30.02 13.67 16.01
C HIS A 417 31.49 14.07 16.21
N THR A 418 32.27 13.30 16.97
CA THR A 418 33.69 13.57 17.23
C THR A 418 34.64 12.68 16.45
N ALA A 419 34.17 11.54 15.90
CA ALA A 419 34.99 10.54 15.24
C ALA A 419 34.81 10.49 13.72
N GLY A 420 33.93 11.31 13.13
CA GLY A 420 33.77 11.39 11.69
C GLY A 420 34.99 12.05 11.06
N ASP A 421 35.79 11.27 10.34
CA ASP A 421 37.02 11.72 9.67
C ASP A 421 36.95 11.60 8.15
N ARG A 422 35.88 10.98 7.63
CA ARG A 422 35.67 10.88 6.18
C ARG A 422 35.00 12.15 5.65
N PRO A 423 35.62 12.87 4.70
CA PRO A 423 34.99 14.02 4.08
C PRO A 423 33.73 13.59 3.32
N ALA A 424 32.64 14.34 3.48
CA ALA A 424 31.47 14.16 2.66
C ALA A 424 31.77 14.58 1.21
N GLY A 425 31.39 13.71 0.27
CA GLY A 425 31.29 14.09 -1.12
C GLY A 425 30.03 14.93 -1.38
N GLU A 426 29.70 15.13 -2.66
CA GLU A 426 28.40 15.70 -3.00
C GLU A 426 27.30 14.69 -2.61
N GLY A 427 26.36 15.07 -1.75
CA GLY A 427 25.21 14.27 -1.35
C GLY A 427 24.25 13.94 -2.51
N ALA A 428 23.36 12.98 -2.27
CA ALA A 428 22.35 12.59 -3.26
C ALA A 428 20.97 13.21 -3.01
N LEU A 429 20.87 14.14 -2.06
CA LEU A 429 19.59 14.71 -1.65
C LEU A 429 18.93 15.50 -2.81
N ARG A 430 19.71 16.34 -3.47
CA ARG A 430 19.26 17.21 -4.58
C ARG A 430 19.67 16.72 -5.95
N SER A 431 20.61 15.78 -6.04
CA SER A 431 21.12 15.22 -7.31
C SER A 431 20.88 13.72 -7.36
N GLY A 432 20.35 13.21 -8.49
CA GLY A 432 20.19 11.78 -8.69
C GLY A 432 21.55 11.11 -8.88
N LYS A 433 22.09 10.45 -7.86
CA LYS A 433 23.35 9.68 -7.94
C LYS A 433 23.04 8.19 -7.80
N GLY A 434 22.61 7.53 -8.90
CA GLY A 434 22.57 6.07 -9.00
C GLY A 434 23.94 5.54 -9.44
N SER A 435 24.43 4.47 -8.82
CA SER A 435 25.75 3.90 -9.15
C SER A 435 25.67 2.62 -9.97
N GLY A 436 24.53 1.93 -10.00
CA GLY A 436 24.42 0.57 -10.50
C GLY A 436 25.05 -0.47 -9.56
N GLU A 437 25.39 -0.08 -8.34
CA GLU A 437 26.01 -0.92 -7.32
C GLU A 437 24.99 -1.27 -6.23
N THR A 438 25.09 -2.48 -5.69
CA THR A 438 24.24 -2.94 -4.59
C THR A 438 24.87 -2.66 -3.23
N ASP A 439 26.18 -2.84 -3.09
CA ASP A 439 26.93 -2.68 -1.84
C ASP A 439 27.67 -1.34 -1.75
N GLY A 440 28.03 -0.95 -0.53
CA GLY A 440 28.80 0.25 -0.20
C GLY A 440 30.28 -0.05 0.12
N GLY A 441 30.70 -1.32 0.03
CA GLY A 441 32.08 -1.73 0.28
C GLY A 441 32.43 -1.95 1.75
N PHE A 442 31.45 -1.97 2.67
CA PHE A 442 31.69 -2.19 4.12
C PHE A 442 31.73 -3.67 4.52
N GLY A 443 31.53 -4.59 3.57
CA GLY A 443 31.59 -6.04 3.82
C GLY A 443 30.40 -6.58 4.63
N GLY A 444 29.20 -6.09 4.34
CA GLY A 444 27.95 -6.57 4.95
C GLY A 444 27.78 -8.06 4.83
N ARG A 445 27.38 -8.73 5.93
CA ARG A 445 27.21 -10.20 5.97
C ARG A 445 25.75 -10.58 5.69
N PRO A 446 25.51 -11.69 4.94
CA PRO A 446 24.17 -12.21 4.80
C PRO A 446 23.61 -12.62 6.18
N SER A 447 22.42 -12.14 6.52
CA SER A 447 21.79 -12.46 7.81
C SER A 447 21.36 -13.93 7.84
N VAL A 448 22.04 -14.73 8.65
CA VAL A 448 21.65 -16.12 8.94
C VAL A 448 20.26 -16.18 9.59
N ALA A 449 19.85 -15.09 10.26
CA ALA A 449 18.55 -14.99 10.92
C ALA A 449 17.37 -14.93 9.93
N VAL A 450 17.53 -14.40 8.71
CA VAL A 450 16.45 -14.39 7.70
C VAL A 450 16.13 -15.82 7.25
N LYS A 451 17.13 -16.69 7.07
CA LYS A 451 16.91 -18.10 6.75
C LYS A 451 16.26 -18.88 7.91
N ALA A 452 16.62 -18.54 9.16
CA ALA A 452 16.02 -19.15 10.34
C ALA A 452 14.58 -18.68 10.58
N LEU A 453 14.24 -17.43 10.27
CA LEU A 453 12.87 -16.89 10.41
C LEU A 453 11.87 -17.53 9.43
N GLY A 454 12.29 -17.84 8.20
CA GLY A 454 11.46 -18.62 7.27
C GLY A 454 11.16 -20.03 7.78
N ALA A 455 12.10 -20.67 8.46
CA ALA A 455 11.91 -21.97 9.09
C ALA A 455 11.03 -21.88 10.37
N TRP A 456 11.14 -20.80 11.15
CA TRP A 456 10.32 -20.56 12.34
C TRP A 456 8.87 -20.21 12.01
N ASP A 457 8.62 -19.42 10.97
CA ASP A 457 7.26 -19.13 10.48
C ASP A 457 6.53 -20.40 10.02
N GLY A 458 7.24 -21.32 9.36
CA GLY A 458 6.73 -22.65 9.02
C GLY A 458 6.35 -23.47 10.26
N MET A 459 7.15 -23.39 11.32
CA MET A 459 6.92 -24.12 12.56
C MET A 459 5.78 -23.52 13.40
N LEU A 460 5.62 -22.20 13.44
CA LEU A 460 4.51 -21.53 14.15
C LEU A 460 3.16 -21.76 13.45
N ARG A 461 3.13 -21.90 12.12
CA ARG A 461 1.91 -22.27 11.37
C ARG A 461 1.47 -23.71 11.63
N VAL A 462 2.39 -24.60 11.97
CA VAL A 462 2.08 -25.99 12.38
C VAL A 462 1.50 -26.04 13.79
N ILE A 463 1.98 -25.17 14.70
CA ILE A 463 1.51 -25.12 16.10
C ILE A 463 0.20 -24.32 16.24
N GLY A 464 -0.07 -23.35 15.38
CA GLY A 464 -1.31 -22.50 15.42
C GLY A 464 -2.53 -23.12 14.73
N ARG A 465 -2.44 -24.35 14.21
CA ARG A 465 -3.55 -25.13 13.63
C ARG A 465 -4.03 -26.26 14.54
N GLY A 466 -3.79 -26.14 15.84
CA GLY A 466 -4.34 -27.02 16.87
C GLY A 466 -5.53 -26.38 17.60
#